data_09bdeefbb743ed068b2ce83f2ad1d715
#
_entry.id   09bdeefbb743ed068b2ce83f2ad1d715
#
_cell.length_a   1.000
_cell.length_b   1.000
_cell.length_c   1.000
_cell.angle_alpha   90.00
_cell.angle_beta   90.00
_cell.angle_gamma   90.00
#
_symmetry.space_group_name_H-M   'P 1'
#
loop_
_entity.id
_entity.type
_entity.pdbx_description
1 polymer ?
#
loop_
_entity_poly.entity_id
_entity_poly.type
_entity_poly.pdbx_seq_one_letter_code
_entity_poly.pdbx_strand_id
1 'polypeptide(L)'
;VVELPVSATEDRVVGTLDLERALKEGVRAFEPGLLAQANGNILYVDEINLLEDHIVDVLLDSAAMGVNTVEREGISYSHPARFILVGTMNPEEGDLRPQLLDRFGLMVEVHGEQEAEARKEVVRRRLAFEENPAAFCARWVPEQEALRRRIGSAQALLPQVSLPEPLFDTVARVCTALQVDGHRADITARALAALEGRTEAGMEELRRAAELALPHRLRRAPFEQAGDAGIDWEALFYG
;
A
#
# COMPACT_ATOMS: atom_id res chain seq x y z
N VAL A 1 7.23 3.41 -10.96
CA VAL A 1 6.29 4.10 -10.06
C VAL A 1 5.57 5.16 -10.86
N VAL A 2 4.25 5.22 -10.73
CA VAL A 2 3.40 6.28 -11.31
C VAL A 2 2.96 7.17 -10.15
N GLU A 3 3.13 8.47 -10.28
CA GLU A 3 2.74 9.44 -9.25
C GLU A 3 1.39 10.06 -9.60
N LEU A 4 0.50 10.13 -8.62
CA LEU A 4 -0.78 10.81 -8.72
C LEU A 4 -0.69 12.15 -7.97
N PRO A 5 -0.78 13.30 -8.67
CA PRO A 5 -0.84 14.59 -8.01
C PRO A 5 -2.15 14.77 -7.23
N VAL A 6 -2.10 15.43 -6.08
CA VAL A 6 -3.30 15.74 -5.26
C VAL A 6 -4.35 16.54 -6.04
N SER A 7 -3.91 17.37 -7.01
CA SER A 7 -4.80 18.16 -7.88
C SER A 7 -5.34 17.39 -9.10
N ALA A 8 -5.14 16.07 -9.16
CA ALA A 8 -5.61 15.29 -10.30
C ALA A 8 -7.14 15.25 -10.33
N THR A 9 -7.70 15.51 -11.51
CA THR A 9 -9.13 15.33 -11.76
C THR A 9 -9.46 13.86 -11.99
N GLU A 10 -10.70 13.47 -11.77
CA GLU A 10 -11.18 12.12 -12.03
C GLU A 10 -10.85 11.66 -13.46
N ASP A 11 -11.05 12.51 -14.47
CA ASP A 11 -10.75 12.21 -15.88
C ASP A 11 -9.28 11.83 -16.09
N ARG A 12 -8.36 12.51 -15.40
CA ARG A 12 -6.94 12.20 -15.47
C ARG A 12 -6.62 10.86 -14.79
N VAL A 13 -7.36 10.49 -13.77
CA VAL A 13 -7.19 9.23 -13.03
C VAL A 13 -7.72 8.06 -13.84
N VAL A 14 -8.99 8.10 -14.21
CA VAL A 14 -9.68 6.96 -14.86
C VAL A 14 -9.50 6.95 -16.38
N GLY A 15 -9.31 8.13 -16.99
CA GLY A 15 -9.29 8.36 -18.42
C GLY A 15 -10.55 9.05 -18.93
N THR A 16 -10.50 9.52 -20.15
CA THR A 16 -11.56 10.32 -20.78
C THR A 16 -11.79 9.93 -22.23
N LEU A 17 -12.83 10.49 -22.84
CA LEU A 17 -13.04 10.37 -24.29
C LEU A 17 -12.06 11.27 -25.04
N ASP A 18 -11.42 10.73 -26.07
CA ASP A 18 -10.62 11.49 -27.02
C ASP A 18 -11.53 12.34 -27.92
N LEU A 19 -11.80 13.56 -27.45
CA LEU A 19 -12.67 14.50 -28.16
C LEU A 19 -12.06 14.93 -29.50
N GLU A 20 -10.74 14.96 -29.62
CA GLU A 20 -10.07 15.36 -30.84
C GLU A 20 -10.30 14.34 -31.97
N ARG A 21 -10.15 13.07 -31.67
CA ARG A 21 -10.44 11.99 -32.61
C ARG A 21 -11.94 11.87 -32.91
N ALA A 22 -12.76 12.05 -31.89
CA ALA A 22 -14.22 12.07 -32.09
C ALA A 22 -14.67 13.16 -33.07
N LEU A 23 -14.10 14.37 -32.98
CA LEU A 23 -14.44 15.49 -33.86
C LEU A 23 -13.81 15.40 -35.25
N LYS A 24 -12.56 14.93 -35.36
CA LYS A 24 -11.83 14.85 -36.65
C LYS A 24 -12.16 13.60 -37.46
N GLU A 25 -12.28 12.47 -36.80
CA GLU A 25 -12.41 11.18 -37.46
C GLU A 25 -13.80 10.57 -37.34
N GLY A 26 -14.69 11.15 -36.49
CA GLY A 26 -16.00 10.57 -36.17
C GLY A 26 -15.92 9.29 -35.38
N VAL A 27 -14.73 8.97 -34.82
CA VAL A 27 -14.47 7.74 -34.06
C VAL A 27 -14.41 8.06 -32.58
N ARG A 28 -15.27 7.41 -31.81
CA ARG A 28 -15.23 7.50 -30.35
C ARG A 28 -14.07 6.64 -29.84
N ALA A 29 -12.98 7.29 -29.43
CA ALA A 29 -11.83 6.65 -28.82
C ALA A 29 -11.74 7.04 -27.35
N PHE A 30 -11.17 6.16 -26.53
CA PHE A 30 -10.93 6.40 -25.11
C PHE A 30 -9.44 6.68 -24.90
N GLU A 31 -9.13 7.75 -24.16
CA GLU A 31 -7.78 8.08 -23.73
C GLU A 31 -7.56 7.54 -22.30
N PRO A 32 -6.71 6.52 -22.12
CA PRO A 32 -6.47 5.92 -20.82
C PRO A 32 -5.79 6.88 -19.85
N GLY A 33 -6.27 6.90 -18.60
CA GLY A 33 -5.72 7.70 -17.52
C GLY A 33 -4.54 7.06 -16.78
N LEU A 34 -4.25 7.61 -15.59
CA LEU A 34 -3.14 7.15 -14.74
C LEU A 34 -3.32 5.71 -14.26
N LEU A 35 -4.55 5.24 -14.05
CA LEU A 35 -4.80 3.85 -13.65
C LEU A 35 -4.32 2.84 -14.70
N ALA A 36 -4.47 3.17 -15.99
CA ALA A 36 -3.93 2.33 -17.06
C ALA A 36 -2.40 2.32 -17.07
N GLN A 37 -1.76 3.47 -16.84
CA GLN A 37 -0.31 3.59 -16.75
C GLN A 37 0.25 2.87 -15.52
N ALA A 38 -0.51 2.82 -14.43
CA ALA A 38 -0.12 2.15 -13.20
C ALA A 38 -0.23 0.63 -13.29
N ASN A 39 -0.86 0.06 -14.32
CA ASN A 39 -1.03 -1.38 -14.44
C ASN A 39 0.32 -2.13 -14.39
N GLY A 40 0.46 -3.08 -13.47
CA GLY A 40 1.70 -3.82 -13.20
C GLY A 40 2.76 -3.05 -12.41
N ASN A 41 2.44 -1.86 -11.89
CA ASN A 41 3.35 -0.94 -11.22
C ASN A 41 2.86 -0.54 -9.83
N ILE A 42 3.57 0.42 -9.24
CA ILE A 42 3.16 1.11 -8.00
C ILE A 42 2.52 2.44 -8.40
N LEU A 43 1.33 2.71 -7.89
CA LEU A 43 0.69 4.02 -7.91
C LEU A 43 0.97 4.69 -6.56
N TYR A 44 1.70 5.79 -6.57
CA TYR A 44 2.07 6.55 -5.39
C TYR A 44 1.23 7.83 -5.30
N VAL A 45 0.67 8.06 -4.13
CA VAL A 45 -0.12 9.26 -3.82
C VAL A 45 0.45 9.90 -2.58
N ASP A 46 1.04 11.08 -2.73
CA ASP A 46 1.46 11.87 -1.58
C ASP A 46 0.26 12.59 -0.98
N GLU A 47 0.14 12.58 0.34
CA GLU A 47 -0.96 13.21 1.07
C GLU A 47 -2.35 12.78 0.59
N ILE A 48 -2.59 11.46 0.54
CA ILE A 48 -3.85 10.88 0.02
C ILE A 48 -5.10 11.40 0.76
N ASN A 49 -4.95 11.87 2.00
CA ASN A 49 -6.01 12.49 2.79
C ASN A 49 -6.50 13.84 2.23
N LEU A 50 -5.72 14.46 1.34
CA LEU A 50 -6.11 15.71 0.66
C LEU A 50 -6.85 15.48 -0.67
N LEU A 51 -6.87 14.25 -1.18
CA LEU A 51 -7.68 13.90 -2.34
C LEU A 51 -9.17 13.94 -2.01
N GLU A 52 -9.98 14.27 -3.01
CA GLU A 52 -11.43 14.13 -2.89
C GLU A 52 -11.82 12.65 -2.66
N ASP A 53 -12.74 12.41 -1.74
CA ASP A 53 -13.11 11.05 -1.31
C ASP A 53 -13.52 10.14 -2.47
N HIS A 54 -14.23 10.67 -3.47
CA HIS A 54 -14.65 9.88 -4.62
C HIS A 54 -13.46 9.39 -5.47
N ILE A 55 -12.37 10.17 -5.54
CA ILE A 55 -11.14 9.75 -6.22
C ILE A 55 -10.47 8.62 -5.44
N VAL A 56 -10.40 8.75 -4.10
CA VAL A 56 -9.84 7.68 -3.24
C VAL A 56 -10.66 6.39 -3.38
N ASP A 57 -11.99 6.49 -3.43
CA ASP A 57 -12.86 5.33 -3.68
C ASP A 57 -12.55 4.65 -5.01
N VAL A 58 -12.43 5.42 -6.10
CA VAL A 58 -12.08 4.89 -7.43
C VAL A 58 -10.72 4.18 -7.42
N LEU A 59 -9.72 4.75 -6.74
CA LEU A 59 -8.39 4.16 -6.60
C LEU A 59 -8.46 2.81 -5.87
N LEU A 60 -9.15 2.78 -4.73
CA LEU A 60 -9.28 1.58 -3.90
C LEU A 60 -10.11 0.49 -4.59
N ASP A 61 -11.18 0.85 -5.27
CA ASP A 61 -12.00 -0.10 -6.05
C ASP A 61 -11.20 -0.70 -7.20
N SER A 62 -10.51 0.13 -7.97
CA SER A 62 -9.67 -0.34 -9.08
C SER A 62 -8.53 -1.23 -8.59
N ALA A 63 -7.89 -0.87 -7.46
CA ALA A 63 -6.83 -1.70 -6.85
C ALA A 63 -7.37 -3.06 -6.38
N ALA A 64 -8.56 -3.10 -5.79
CA ALA A 64 -9.19 -4.33 -5.31
C ALA A 64 -9.67 -5.24 -6.45
N MET A 65 -10.28 -4.65 -7.49
CA MET A 65 -10.82 -5.39 -8.63
C MET A 65 -9.75 -5.76 -9.68
N GLY A 66 -8.64 -5.03 -9.72
CA GLY A 66 -7.60 -5.17 -10.74
C GLY A 66 -8.03 -4.71 -12.13
N VAL A 67 -9.15 -4.00 -12.21
CA VAL A 67 -9.76 -3.48 -13.45
C VAL A 67 -10.36 -2.11 -13.16
N ASN A 68 -10.18 -1.18 -14.09
CA ASN A 68 -10.92 0.09 -14.11
C ASN A 68 -11.97 0.03 -15.21
N THR A 69 -13.22 0.37 -14.88
CA THR A 69 -14.34 0.44 -15.82
C THR A 69 -14.92 1.84 -15.78
N VAL A 70 -14.99 2.47 -16.94
CA VAL A 70 -15.53 3.83 -17.13
C VAL A 70 -16.76 3.76 -18.00
N GLU A 71 -17.88 4.23 -17.50
CA GLU A 71 -19.14 4.33 -18.25
C GLU A 71 -19.50 5.81 -18.40
N ARG A 72 -19.34 6.34 -19.60
CA ARG A 72 -19.66 7.74 -19.90
C ARG A 72 -20.32 7.86 -21.28
N GLU A 73 -21.36 8.66 -21.38
CA GLU A 73 -22.07 9.00 -22.63
C GLU A 73 -22.46 7.79 -23.49
N GLY A 74 -22.82 6.67 -22.82
CA GLY A 74 -23.21 5.43 -23.50
C GLY A 74 -22.04 4.62 -24.04
N ILE A 75 -20.81 4.94 -23.62
CA ILE A 75 -19.61 4.14 -23.87
C ILE A 75 -19.21 3.49 -22.55
N SER A 76 -19.02 2.16 -22.59
CA SER A 76 -18.38 1.40 -21.53
C SER A 76 -16.99 1.00 -22.00
N TYR A 77 -15.96 1.41 -21.25
CA TYR A 77 -14.56 1.07 -21.50
C TYR A 77 -13.95 0.44 -20.25
N SER A 78 -13.29 -0.69 -20.43
CA SER A 78 -12.65 -1.39 -19.33
C SER A 78 -11.22 -1.77 -19.70
N HIS A 79 -10.30 -1.59 -18.75
CA HIS A 79 -8.90 -1.96 -18.92
C HIS A 79 -8.32 -2.53 -17.63
N PRO A 80 -7.26 -3.35 -17.71
CA PRO A 80 -6.53 -3.81 -16.53
C PRO A 80 -5.97 -2.63 -15.73
N ALA A 81 -6.14 -2.70 -14.39
CA ALA A 81 -5.64 -1.73 -13.44
C ALA A 81 -5.10 -2.45 -12.19
N ARG A 82 -4.19 -3.40 -12.40
CA ARG A 82 -3.52 -4.14 -11.32
C ARG A 82 -2.29 -3.37 -10.87
N PHE A 83 -2.37 -2.70 -9.76
CA PHE A 83 -1.28 -1.90 -9.20
C PHE A 83 -1.23 -2.05 -7.67
N ILE A 84 -0.09 -1.68 -7.09
CA ILE A 84 0.04 -1.51 -5.64
C ILE A 84 -0.19 -0.04 -5.34
N LEU A 85 -1.23 0.28 -4.57
CA LEU A 85 -1.48 1.64 -4.09
C LEU A 85 -0.62 1.90 -2.86
N VAL A 86 0.18 2.96 -2.90
CA VAL A 86 0.94 3.47 -1.76
C VAL A 86 0.50 4.92 -1.54
N GLY A 87 -0.14 5.18 -0.41
CA GLY A 87 -0.53 6.54 0.00
C GLY A 87 0.26 6.98 1.22
N THR A 88 0.74 8.21 1.25
CA THR A 88 1.21 8.86 2.46
C THR A 88 0.11 9.73 3.05
N MET A 89 0.18 9.97 4.35
CA MET A 89 -0.76 10.82 5.07
C MET A 89 -0.02 11.54 6.19
N ASN A 90 -0.32 12.83 6.36
CA ASN A 90 0.06 13.56 7.56
C ASN A 90 -1.18 13.72 8.45
N PRO A 91 -1.23 13.08 9.64
CA PRO A 91 -2.38 13.17 10.53
C PRO A 91 -2.73 14.61 10.97
N GLU A 92 -1.75 15.53 10.92
CA GLU A 92 -1.99 16.94 11.29
C GLU A 92 -2.84 17.68 10.25
N GLU A 93 -2.89 17.18 9.01
CA GLU A 93 -3.64 17.77 7.89
C GLU A 93 -5.04 17.16 7.71
N GLY A 94 -5.39 16.22 8.56
CA GLY A 94 -6.68 15.53 8.55
C GLY A 94 -6.56 14.02 8.35
N ASP A 95 -7.58 13.32 8.79
CA ASP A 95 -7.67 11.87 8.70
C ASP A 95 -8.45 11.42 7.46
N LEU A 96 -8.09 10.26 6.93
CA LEU A 96 -8.95 9.53 6.01
C LEU A 96 -10.19 9.01 6.74
N ARG A 97 -11.32 8.98 6.04
CA ARG A 97 -12.53 8.34 6.58
C ARG A 97 -12.25 6.90 6.99
N PRO A 98 -12.78 6.42 8.11
CA PRO A 98 -12.55 5.05 8.59
C PRO A 98 -12.86 3.97 7.55
N GLN A 99 -13.90 4.19 6.73
CA GLN A 99 -14.29 3.28 5.64
C GLN A 99 -13.23 3.16 4.54
N LEU A 100 -12.47 4.24 4.27
CA LEU A 100 -11.36 4.22 3.32
C LEU A 100 -10.12 3.57 3.94
N LEU A 101 -9.81 3.90 5.20
CA LEU A 101 -8.71 3.28 5.94
C LEU A 101 -8.83 1.75 6.00
N ASP A 102 -10.02 1.23 6.26
CA ASP A 102 -10.27 -0.22 6.33
C ASP A 102 -9.97 -0.95 5.01
N ARG A 103 -10.01 -0.25 3.89
CA ARG A 103 -9.71 -0.82 2.57
C ARG A 103 -8.21 -0.97 2.30
N PHE A 104 -7.34 -0.22 2.99
CA PHE A 104 -5.90 -0.42 2.91
C PHE A 104 -5.49 -1.75 3.53
N GLY A 105 -4.57 -2.44 2.88
CA GLY A 105 -4.06 -3.73 3.36
C GLY A 105 -3.18 -3.60 4.59
N LEU A 106 -2.29 -2.62 4.56
CA LEU A 106 -1.24 -2.39 5.56
C LEU A 106 -1.15 -0.91 5.88
N MET A 107 -0.74 -0.61 7.11
CA MET A 107 -0.38 0.73 7.56
C MET A 107 0.97 0.69 8.27
N VAL A 108 1.77 1.73 8.06
CA VAL A 108 3.06 1.91 8.72
C VAL A 108 3.13 3.33 9.26
N GLU A 109 3.40 3.48 10.55
CA GLU A 109 3.72 4.77 11.14
C GLU A 109 5.19 5.08 10.92
N VAL A 110 5.47 6.27 10.37
CA VAL A 110 6.82 6.73 10.09
C VAL A 110 7.16 7.86 11.04
N HIS A 111 8.13 7.60 11.92
CA HIS A 111 8.64 8.58 12.86
C HIS A 111 10.02 9.10 12.43
N GLY A 112 10.35 10.32 12.87
CA GLY A 112 11.70 10.87 12.68
C GLY A 112 12.73 10.01 13.42
N GLU A 113 13.89 9.82 12.77
CA GLU A 113 14.99 9.06 13.35
C GLU A 113 15.44 9.65 14.70
N GLN A 114 15.50 8.87 15.75
CA GLN A 114 15.86 9.32 17.09
C GLN A 114 17.35 9.12 17.40
N GLU A 115 17.96 8.12 16.78
CA GLU A 115 19.37 7.79 17.01
C GLU A 115 20.30 8.79 16.32
N ALA A 116 21.22 9.38 17.11
CA ALA A 116 22.12 10.44 16.60
C ALA A 116 23.03 9.95 15.46
N GLU A 117 23.51 8.70 15.52
CA GLU A 117 24.36 8.15 14.46
C GLU A 117 23.55 7.87 13.18
N ALA A 118 22.33 7.38 13.30
CA ALA A 118 21.44 7.22 12.15
C ALA A 118 21.10 8.57 11.51
N ARG A 119 20.83 9.61 12.31
CA ARG A 119 20.64 10.98 11.79
C ARG A 119 21.85 11.50 11.04
N LYS A 120 23.07 11.29 11.57
CA LYS A 120 24.30 11.66 10.87
C LYS A 120 24.43 10.93 9.53
N GLU A 121 24.06 9.65 9.50
CA GLU A 121 24.11 8.87 8.25
C GLU A 121 23.10 9.39 7.21
N VAL A 122 21.91 9.80 7.61
CA VAL A 122 20.94 10.46 6.73
C VAL A 122 21.55 11.70 6.09
N VAL A 123 22.17 12.56 6.90
CA VAL A 123 22.84 13.79 6.40
C VAL A 123 23.98 13.44 5.45
N ARG A 124 24.86 12.49 5.81
CA ARG A 124 25.97 12.05 4.94
C ARG A 124 25.48 11.55 3.58
N ARG A 125 24.44 10.72 3.58
CA ARG A 125 23.86 10.19 2.34
C ARG A 125 23.25 11.28 1.50
N ARG A 126 22.56 12.24 2.11
CA ARG A 126 21.99 13.38 1.40
C ARG A 126 23.06 14.23 0.73
N LEU A 127 24.12 14.61 1.45
CA LEU A 127 25.24 15.38 0.91
C LEU A 127 25.96 14.63 -0.21
N ALA A 128 26.23 13.33 -0.05
CA ALA A 128 26.88 12.52 -1.07
C ALA A 128 26.01 12.39 -2.35
N PHE A 129 24.69 12.33 -2.20
CA PHE A 129 23.78 12.35 -3.34
C PHE A 129 23.78 13.70 -4.05
N GLU A 130 23.75 14.81 -3.32
CA GLU A 130 23.78 16.16 -3.89
C GLU A 130 25.11 16.45 -4.61
N GLU A 131 26.22 15.95 -4.08
CA GLU A 131 27.54 16.10 -4.70
C GLU A 131 27.65 15.34 -6.02
N ASN A 132 27.23 14.08 -6.07
CA ASN A 132 27.27 13.26 -7.28
C ASN A 132 26.18 12.18 -7.29
N PRO A 133 24.96 12.49 -7.78
CA PRO A 133 23.83 11.55 -7.82
C PRO A 133 24.16 10.23 -8.55
N ALA A 134 24.91 10.31 -9.66
CA ALA A 134 25.23 9.12 -10.45
C ALA A 134 26.16 8.16 -9.70
N ALA A 135 27.23 8.69 -9.09
CA ALA A 135 28.16 7.89 -8.29
C ALA A 135 27.46 7.33 -7.04
N PHE A 136 26.62 8.13 -6.39
CA PHE A 136 25.83 7.67 -5.25
C PHE A 136 24.92 6.51 -5.64
N CYS A 137 24.12 6.64 -6.70
CA CYS A 137 23.24 5.58 -7.18
C CYS A 137 24.03 4.32 -7.56
N ALA A 138 25.15 4.46 -8.28
CA ALA A 138 26.00 3.33 -8.67
C ALA A 138 26.53 2.53 -7.47
N ARG A 139 26.84 3.20 -6.37
CA ARG A 139 27.27 2.56 -5.12
C ARG A 139 26.21 1.62 -4.55
N TRP A 140 24.92 1.95 -4.69
CA TRP A 140 23.81 1.20 -4.10
C TRP A 140 23.22 0.13 -5.04
N VAL A 141 23.72 0.02 -6.28
CA VAL A 141 23.23 -1.00 -7.23
C VAL A 141 23.29 -2.43 -6.66
N PRO A 142 24.38 -2.87 -5.97
CA PRO A 142 24.44 -4.25 -5.46
C PRO A 142 23.34 -4.53 -4.43
N GLU A 143 23.04 -3.60 -3.54
CA GLU A 143 22.00 -3.72 -2.52
C GLU A 143 20.60 -3.73 -3.14
N GLN A 144 20.38 -2.87 -4.15
CA GLN A 144 19.13 -2.85 -4.91
C GLN A 144 18.89 -4.18 -5.65
N GLU A 145 19.91 -4.72 -6.28
CA GLU A 145 19.83 -6.03 -6.95
C GLU A 145 19.66 -7.20 -5.95
N ALA A 146 20.26 -7.12 -4.77
CA ALA A 146 20.05 -8.10 -3.71
C ALA A 146 18.59 -8.07 -3.21
N LEU A 147 18.03 -6.87 -2.99
CA LEU A 147 16.64 -6.69 -2.61
C LEU A 147 15.67 -7.18 -3.70
N ARG A 148 15.95 -6.85 -4.96
CA ARG A 148 15.16 -7.33 -6.10
C ARG A 148 15.13 -8.86 -6.16
N ARG A 149 16.28 -9.52 -6.03
CA ARG A 149 16.36 -11.00 -5.99
C ARG A 149 15.58 -11.57 -4.81
N ARG A 150 15.71 -10.97 -3.62
CA ARG A 150 14.99 -11.40 -2.42
C ARG A 150 13.47 -11.33 -2.63
N ILE A 151 12.98 -10.22 -3.17
CA ILE A 151 11.54 -10.05 -3.47
C ILE A 151 11.08 -11.06 -4.52
N GLY A 152 11.83 -11.23 -5.62
CA GLY A 152 11.48 -12.19 -6.68
C GLY A 152 11.46 -13.64 -6.17
N SER A 153 12.41 -14.03 -5.32
CA SER A 153 12.41 -15.35 -4.68
C SER A 153 11.22 -15.53 -3.75
N ALA A 154 10.87 -14.50 -2.97
CA ALA A 154 9.70 -14.52 -2.09
C ALA A 154 8.38 -14.65 -2.88
N GLN A 155 8.24 -13.92 -3.99
CA GLN A 155 7.06 -14.03 -4.87
C GLN A 155 6.91 -15.45 -5.44
N ALA A 156 8.01 -16.07 -5.86
CA ALA A 156 8.00 -17.46 -6.35
C ALA A 156 7.67 -18.48 -5.26
N LEU A 157 8.10 -18.22 -4.02
CA LEU A 157 7.90 -19.10 -2.87
C LEU A 157 6.49 -18.97 -2.27
N LEU A 158 5.91 -17.77 -2.29
CA LEU A 158 4.64 -17.43 -1.60
C LEU A 158 3.49 -18.42 -1.85
N PRO A 159 3.26 -18.96 -3.06
CA PRO A 159 2.21 -19.96 -3.27
C PRO A 159 2.40 -21.26 -2.48
N GLN A 160 3.62 -21.56 -2.04
CA GLN A 160 3.97 -22.77 -1.31
C GLN A 160 3.99 -22.55 0.20
N VAL A 161 3.85 -21.30 0.67
CA VAL A 161 3.87 -21.00 2.11
C VAL A 161 2.53 -21.36 2.73
N SER A 162 2.59 -22.24 3.72
CA SER A 162 1.45 -22.64 4.55
C SER A 162 1.33 -21.79 5.82
N LEU A 163 0.12 -21.74 6.35
CA LEU A 163 -0.19 -21.23 7.69
C LEU A 163 -0.61 -22.45 8.52
N PRO A 164 0.13 -22.84 9.58
CA PRO A 164 -0.21 -23.97 10.44
C PRO A 164 -1.55 -23.77 11.17
N GLU A 165 -2.29 -24.85 11.38
CA GLU A 165 -3.61 -24.84 12.04
C GLU A 165 -3.63 -24.07 13.38
N PRO A 166 -2.64 -24.19 14.29
CA PRO A 166 -2.63 -23.43 15.55
C PRO A 166 -2.60 -21.91 15.37
N LEU A 167 -2.10 -21.41 14.24
CA LEU A 167 -2.09 -19.97 13.96
C LEU A 167 -3.45 -19.44 13.57
N PHE A 168 -4.37 -20.27 13.01
CA PHE A 168 -5.74 -19.85 12.78
C PHE A 168 -6.48 -19.52 14.06
N ASP A 169 -6.27 -20.33 15.13
CA ASP A 169 -6.84 -20.07 16.45
C ASP A 169 -6.30 -18.71 17.01
N THR A 170 -5.02 -18.46 16.81
CA THR A 170 -4.39 -17.20 17.23
C THR A 170 -4.97 -16.01 16.44
N VAL A 171 -5.13 -16.12 15.12
CA VAL A 171 -5.77 -15.07 14.29
C VAL A 171 -7.17 -14.78 14.81
N ALA A 172 -7.99 -15.82 15.00
CA ALA A 172 -9.36 -15.68 15.49
C ALA A 172 -9.41 -14.99 16.87
N ARG A 173 -8.54 -15.42 17.81
CA ARG A 173 -8.42 -14.86 19.15
C ARG A 173 -8.03 -13.38 19.12
N VAL A 174 -6.99 -13.03 18.36
CA VAL A 174 -6.50 -11.65 18.23
C VAL A 174 -7.56 -10.75 17.59
N CYS A 175 -8.16 -11.17 16.48
CA CYS A 175 -9.22 -10.40 15.82
C CYS A 175 -10.43 -10.20 16.72
N THR A 176 -10.84 -11.21 17.51
CA THR A 176 -11.92 -11.10 18.48
C THR A 176 -11.58 -10.12 19.61
N ALA A 177 -10.36 -10.21 20.16
CA ALA A 177 -9.90 -9.33 21.23
C ALA A 177 -9.84 -7.86 20.79
N LEU A 178 -9.43 -7.61 19.55
CA LEU A 178 -9.34 -6.27 18.97
C LEU A 178 -10.66 -5.79 18.32
N GLN A 179 -11.69 -6.64 18.28
CA GLN A 179 -12.98 -6.35 17.62
C GLN A 179 -12.84 -5.90 16.17
N VAL A 180 -11.89 -6.49 15.43
CA VAL A 180 -11.66 -6.22 14.02
C VAL A 180 -12.16 -7.37 13.16
N ASP A 181 -12.75 -7.01 12.02
CA ASP A 181 -13.12 -7.98 10.98
C ASP A 181 -11.94 -8.20 10.04
N GLY A 182 -11.77 -9.44 9.61
CA GLY A 182 -10.86 -9.77 8.52
C GLY A 182 -9.62 -10.56 8.94
N HIS A 183 -9.05 -11.18 7.92
CA HIS A 183 -7.96 -12.16 7.96
C HIS A 183 -6.74 -11.71 7.14
N ARG A 184 -6.51 -10.39 7.03
CA ARG A 184 -5.36 -9.88 6.22
C ARG A 184 -4.02 -10.11 6.90
N ALA A 185 -4.01 -10.36 8.21
CA ALA A 185 -2.80 -10.70 8.95
C ALA A 185 -2.22 -12.06 8.53
N ASP A 186 -3.07 -13.05 8.20
CA ASP A 186 -2.65 -14.37 7.71
C ASP A 186 -1.93 -14.28 6.37
N ILE A 187 -2.49 -13.52 5.41
CA ILE A 187 -1.88 -13.31 4.10
C ILE A 187 -0.53 -12.59 4.24
N THR A 188 -0.47 -11.57 5.11
CA THR A 188 0.75 -10.81 5.36
C THR A 188 1.80 -11.68 6.05
N ALA A 189 1.43 -12.54 7.01
CA ALA A 189 2.32 -13.47 7.68
C ALA A 189 2.99 -14.45 6.68
N ARG A 190 2.22 -14.99 5.74
CA ARG A 190 2.75 -15.84 4.66
C ARG A 190 3.73 -15.08 3.78
N ALA A 191 3.45 -13.82 3.45
CA ALA A 191 4.35 -12.98 2.66
C ALA A 191 5.66 -12.70 3.40
N LEU A 192 5.60 -12.44 4.73
CA LEU A 192 6.78 -12.26 5.57
C LEU A 192 7.62 -13.54 5.63
N ALA A 193 7.00 -14.70 5.85
CA ALA A 193 7.69 -15.99 5.82
C ALA A 193 8.38 -16.25 4.48
N ALA A 194 7.71 -15.94 3.36
CA ALA A 194 8.30 -16.05 2.02
C ALA A 194 9.52 -15.13 1.85
N LEU A 195 9.49 -13.90 2.38
CA LEU A 195 10.62 -12.97 2.36
C LEU A 195 11.82 -13.48 3.16
N GLU A 196 11.59 -14.33 4.14
CA GLU A 196 12.63 -15.01 4.95
C GLU A 196 13.03 -16.37 4.38
N GLY A 197 12.46 -16.75 3.22
CA GLY A 197 12.77 -18.02 2.53
C GLY A 197 12.15 -19.24 3.20
N ARG A 198 11.10 -19.07 4.01
CA ARG A 198 10.41 -20.16 4.71
C ARG A 198 9.12 -20.55 3.99
N THR A 199 8.82 -21.85 4.04
CA THR A 199 7.61 -22.46 3.48
C THR A 199 6.46 -22.58 4.47
N GLU A 200 6.67 -22.13 5.71
CA GLU A 200 5.68 -22.13 6.77
C GLU A 200 5.79 -20.82 7.56
N ALA A 201 4.67 -20.14 7.79
CA ALA A 201 4.62 -18.95 8.64
C ALA A 201 4.59 -19.36 10.11
N GLY A 202 5.31 -18.63 10.96
CA GLY A 202 5.35 -18.83 12.39
C GLY A 202 4.61 -17.72 13.16
N MET A 203 4.66 -17.83 14.50
CA MET A 203 4.02 -16.88 15.40
C MET A 203 4.58 -15.47 15.25
N GLU A 204 5.90 -15.34 15.04
CA GLU A 204 6.57 -14.04 14.90
C GLU A 204 6.13 -13.31 13.62
N GLU A 205 6.03 -14.03 12.48
CA GLU A 205 5.51 -13.43 11.26
C GLU A 205 4.04 -13.02 11.41
N LEU A 206 3.25 -13.83 12.12
CA LEU A 206 1.85 -13.49 12.37
C LEU A 206 1.73 -12.26 13.26
N ARG A 207 2.56 -12.13 14.30
CA ARG A 207 2.60 -10.94 15.16
C ARG A 207 2.97 -9.69 14.35
N ARG A 208 4.08 -9.73 13.62
CA ARG A 208 4.51 -8.63 12.75
C ARG A 208 3.46 -8.27 11.69
N ALA A 209 2.79 -9.27 11.14
CA ALA A 209 1.72 -9.06 10.18
C ALA A 209 0.51 -8.37 10.83
N ALA A 210 0.16 -8.73 12.05
CA ALA A 210 -0.92 -8.10 12.80
C ALA A 210 -0.61 -6.63 13.11
N GLU A 211 0.62 -6.31 13.51
CA GLU A 211 1.10 -4.94 13.73
C GLU A 211 0.97 -4.04 12.49
N LEU A 212 1.11 -4.61 11.29
CA LEU A 212 0.98 -3.88 10.03
C LEU A 212 -0.47 -3.80 9.51
N ALA A 213 -1.27 -4.84 9.77
CA ALA A 213 -2.57 -5.01 9.11
C ALA A 213 -3.77 -4.61 9.97
N LEU A 214 -3.64 -4.53 11.30
CA LEU A 214 -4.78 -4.37 12.20
C LEU A 214 -4.95 -2.97 12.81
N PRO A 215 -3.92 -2.17 13.12
CA PRO A 215 -4.08 -0.91 13.88
C PRO A 215 -5.07 0.07 13.27
N HIS A 216 -5.05 0.24 11.95
CA HIS A 216 -5.93 1.17 11.24
C HIS A 216 -7.39 0.70 11.12
N ARG A 217 -7.68 -0.56 11.51
CA ARG A 217 -9.02 -1.16 11.53
C ARG A 217 -9.68 -1.14 12.90
N LEU A 218 -8.94 -0.74 13.93
CA LEU A 218 -9.50 -0.65 15.27
C LEU A 218 -10.60 0.40 15.29
N ARG A 219 -11.74 0.04 15.91
CA ARG A 219 -12.79 1.01 16.19
C ARG A 219 -12.29 1.97 17.27
N ARG A 220 -12.01 3.20 16.86
CA ARG A 220 -11.59 4.26 17.78
C ARG A 220 -12.76 4.73 18.60
N ALA A 221 -12.54 4.94 19.89
CA ALA A 221 -13.47 5.72 20.69
C ALA A 221 -13.48 7.19 20.19
N PRO A 222 -14.61 7.91 20.30
CA PRO A 222 -14.64 9.33 19.98
C PRO A 222 -13.55 10.06 20.79
N PHE A 223 -12.66 10.81 20.11
CA PHE A 223 -11.54 11.59 20.67
C PHE A 223 -10.21 10.86 20.89
N GLU A 224 -10.01 9.61 20.44
CA GLU A 224 -8.68 8.99 20.39
C GLU A 224 -7.94 9.38 19.11
N GLN A 225 -6.68 9.83 19.26
CA GLN A 225 -5.81 10.15 18.12
C GLN A 225 -5.22 8.87 17.50
N ALA A 226 -4.85 8.94 16.22
CA ALA A 226 -4.13 7.86 15.55
C ALA A 226 -2.80 7.63 16.26
N GLY A 227 -2.51 6.39 16.66
CA GLY A 227 -1.27 6.01 17.35
C GLY A 227 -1.39 5.81 18.87
N ASP A 228 -2.47 6.24 19.51
CA ASP A 228 -2.65 6.14 20.97
C ASP A 228 -3.22 4.79 21.48
N ALA A 229 -3.60 3.88 20.60
CA ALA A 229 -3.98 2.54 21.00
C ALA A 229 -2.72 1.75 21.38
N GLY A 230 -2.26 1.91 22.62
CA GLY A 230 -1.19 1.09 23.20
C GLY A 230 -1.60 -0.38 23.23
N ILE A 231 -1.57 -1.05 22.08
CA ILE A 231 -1.87 -2.48 21.96
C ILE A 231 -0.69 -3.25 22.54
N ASP A 232 -0.97 -4.01 23.60
CA ASP A 232 0.01 -4.96 24.13
C ASP A 232 0.03 -6.23 23.24
N TRP A 233 0.80 -6.15 22.17
CA TRP A 233 0.96 -7.25 21.22
C TRP A 233 1.56 -8.48 21.88
N GLU A 234 2.45 -8.31 22.87
CA GLU A 234 3.07 -9.41 23.59
C GLU A 234 2.01 -10.19 24.39
N ALA A 235 1.17 -9.51 25.14
CA ALA A 235 0.07 -10.13 25.86
C ALA A 235 -0.97 -10.78 24.94
N LEU A 236 -1.24 -10.20 23.79
CA LEU A 236 -2.19 -10.74 22.81
C LEU A 236 -1.71 -12.04 22.14
N PHE A 237 -0.41 -12.18 21.91
CA PHE A 237 0.15 -13.32 21.17
C PHE A 237 0.69 -14.43 22.09
N TYR A 238 1.24 -14.08 23.24
CA TYR A 238 1.96 -15.00 24.13
C TYR A 238 1.34 -15.13 25.53
N GLY A 239 0.32 -14.32 25.87
CA GLY A 239 -0.49 -14.45 27.10
C GLY A 239 -1.63 -15.41 26.89
#